data_6164e8af5beefa31c2536ff28de6d762
#
_entry.id   6164e8af5beefa31c2536ff28de6d762
#
_cell.length_a   1.000
_cell.length_b   1.000
_cell.length_c   1.000
_cell.angle_alpha   90.00
_cell.angle_beta   90.00
_cell.angle_gamma   90.00
#
_symmetry.space_group_name_H-M   'P 1'
#
loop_
_entity.id
_entity.type
_entity.pdbx_description
1 polymer ?
#
loop_
_entity_poly.entity_id
_entity_poly.type
_entity_poly.pdbx_seq_one_letter_code
_entity_poly.pdbx_strand_id
1 'polypeptide(L)'
;LGDVYKRQGERVTGQTIRYVASMVSDGAAEQVNELIGDGVCVTATGKIVRPRTVGQKKYVDGIKNNTIVMGIGPAGTGKTYLAVAMAAKAFKAHEVNKIILTRPAVEAGEKLGFLPGDLQDKVDPYLRPLYDALFEMFGADNFSKYMEKGIIEVAPLAYMRGRTLEGSFIILDEAQNTTSEQIKMFLTRLGNDSKMVITGDVTQIDLPDSKSSGLIEAMKVLRNVDDIYIHKFNEKDVVRHKLVQDIVKAYEKYNNERRK
;
A
#
# COMPACT_ATOMS: atom_id res chain seq x y z
N LEU A 1 -6.00 -24.45 -15.27
CA LEU A 1 -5.58 -23.70 -14.07
C LEU A 1 -4.41 -24.40 -13.34
N GLY A 2 -4.54 -25.68 -13.00
CA GLY A 2 -3.47 -26.43 -12.34
C GLY A 2 -2.15 -26.42 -13.10
N ASP A 3 -2.19 -26.49 -14.43
CA ASP A 3 -0.99 -26.49 -15.28
C ASP A 3 -0.32 -25.12 -15.37
N VAL A 4 -1.07 -24.05 -15.28
CA VAL A 4 -0.54 -22.68 -15.32
C VAL A 4 0.25 -22.37 -14.07
N TYR A 5 -0.30 -22.66 -12.89
CA TYR A 5 0.39 -22.47 -11.60
C TYR A 5 1.54 -23.46 -11.40
N LYS A 6 1.43 -24.70 -11.88
CA LYS A 6 2.53 -25.69 -11.86
C LYS A 6 3.74 -25.24 -12.69
N ARG A 7 3.50 -24.63 -13.86
CA ARG A 7 4.58 -24.08 -14.71
C ARG A 7 5.35 -22.94 -14.04
N GLN A 8 4.75 -22.26 -13.07
CA GLN A 8 5.36 -21.16 -12.32
C GLN A 8 6.03 -21.61 -11.01
N GLY A 9 6.00 -22.90 -10.67
CA GLY A 9 6.60 -23.45 -9.45
C GLY A 9 5.87 -23.04 -8.16
N GLU A 10 4.65 -22.51 -8.26
CA GLU A 10 3.85 -22.08 -7.09
C GLU A 10 2.90 -23.18 -6.61
N ARG A 11 2.76 -23.28 -5.29
CA ARG A 11 1.70 -24.09 -4.69
C ARG A 11 0.35 -23.39 -4.89
N VAL A 12 -0.57 -24.05 -5.57
CA VAL A 12 -1.96 -23.58 -5.66
C VAL A 12 -2.57 -23.59 -4.27
N THR A 13 -2.88 -22.41 -3.73
CA THR A 13 -3.50 -22.28 -2.41
C THR A 13 -5.01 -22.37 -2.51
N GLY A 14 -5.69 -22.78 -1.44
CA GLY A 14 -7.16 -22.77 -1.38
C GLY A 14 -7.76 -21.37 -1.61
N GLN A 15 -7.01 -20.31 -1.35
CA GLN A 15 -7.40 -18.93 -1.63
C GLN A 15 -7.38 -18.63 -3.13
N THR A 16 -6.34 -19.07 -3.84
CA THR A 16 -6.25 -18.94 -5.30
C THR A 16 -7.40 -19.68 -5.99
N ILE A 17 -7.71 -20.89 -5.53
CA ILE A 17 -8.83 -21.68 -6.09
C ILE A 17 -10.15 -20.93 -5.90
N ARG A 18 -10.43 -20.41 -4.69
CA ARG A 18 -11.66 -19.67 -4.40
C ARG A 18 -11.80 -18.40 -5.23
N TYR A 19 -10.71 -17.63 -5.35
CA TYR A 19 -10.70 -16.41 -6.16
C TYR A 19 -11.03 -16.70 -7.62
N VAL A 20 -10.36 -17.69 -8.20
CA VAL A 20 -10.60 -18.08 -9.60
C VAL A 20 -12.00 -18.66 -9.79
N ALA A 21 -12.49 -19.47 -8.86
CA ALA A 21 -13.86 -19.99 -8.91
C ALA A 21 -14.89 -18.85 -8.90
N SER A 22 -14.67 -17.83 -8.05
CA SER A 22 -15.53 -16.63 -8.05
C SER A 22 -15.48 -15.87 -9.37
N MET A 23 -14.30 -15.68 -9.96
CA MET A 23 -14.18 -15.02 -11.27
C MET A 23 -14.91 -15.79 -12.40
N VAL A 24 -14.81 -17.12 -12.40
CA VAL A 24 -15.53 -17.97 -13.36
C VAL A 24 -17.05 -17.84 -13.16
N SER A 25 -17.53 -17.85 -11.91
CA SER A 25 -18.95 -17.65 -11.61
C SER A 25 -19.45 -16.27 -12.05
N ASP A 26 -18.60 -15.25 -12.01
CA ASP A 26 -18.91 -13.87 -12.42
C ASP A 26 -18.76 -13.64 -13.94
N GLY A 27 -18.46 -14.68 -14.73
CA GLY A 27 -18.26 -14.58 -16.19
C GLY A 27 -16.92 -13.92 -16.59
N ALA A 28 -15.99 -13.73 -15.66
CA ALA A 28 -14.70 -13.06 -15.88
C ALA A 28 -13.52 -14.05 -16.04
N ALA A 29 -13.78 -15.26 -16.51
CA ALA A 29 -12.78 -16.32 -16.67
C ALA A 29 -11.57 -15.92 -17.55
N GLU A 30 -11.76 -15.09 -18.56
CA GLU A 30 -10.70 -14.61 -19.45
C GLU A 30 -9.67 -13.75 -18.72
N GLN A 31 -10.09 -12.99 -17.71
CA GLN A 31 -9.22 -12.14 -16.91
C GLN A 31 -8.27 -12.95 -15.97
N VAL A 32 -8.53 -14.24 -15.78
CA VAL A 32 -7.61 -15.11 -15.03
C VAL A 32 -6.25 -15.21 -15.73
N ASN A 33 -6.24 -15.12 -17.06
CA ASN A 33 -4.99 -15.12 -17.82
C ASN A 33 -4.14 -13.86 -17.57
N GLU A 34 -4.75 -12.75 -17.18
CA GLU A 34 -4.01 -11.51 -16.80
C GLU A 34 -3.17 -11.69 -15.54
N LEU A 35 -3.50 -12.67 -14.68
CA LEU A 35 -2.72 -12.99 -13.47
C LEU A 35 -1.45 -13.79 -13.80
N ILE A 36 -1.36 -14.32 -15.03
CA ILE A 36 -0.21 -15.07 -15.50
C ILE A 36 0.84 -14.07 -15.96
N GLY A 37 1.81 -13.76 -15.12
CA GLY A 37 2.85 -12.81 -15.47
C GLY A 37 4.07 -12.91 -14.56
N ASP A 38 5.09 -12.14 -14.93
CA ASP A 38 6.31 -12.03 -14.16
C ASP A 38 6.05 -11.50 -12.75
N GLY A 39 6.88 -11.93 -11.81
CA GLY A 39 6.85 -11.42 -10.45
C GLY A 39 7.11 -9.91 -10.39
N VAL A 40 6.59 -9.26 -9.35
CA VAL A 40 6.87 -7.85 -9.07
C VAL A 40 8.30 -7.70 -8.57
N CYS A 41 8.67 -8.49 -7.56
CA CYS A 41 9.95 -8.45 -6.88
C CYS A 41 10.27 -9.82 -6.30
N VAL A 42 11.55 -10.09 -6.06
CA VAL A 42 12.01 -11.24 -5.27
C VAL A 42 12.40 -10.75 -3.89
N THR A 43 11.84 -11.37 -2.84
CA THR A 43 12.17 -11.06 -1.44
C THR A 43 13.58 -11.52 -1.09
N ALA A 44 14.08 -11.10 0.07
CA ALA A 44 15.38 -11.54 0.58
C ALA A 44 15.48 -13.06 0.79
N THR A 45 14.35 -13.73 1.03
CA THR A 45 14.27 -15.19 1.19
C THR A 45 14.06 -15.94 -0.13
N GLY A 46 14.09 -15.25 -1.28
CA GLY A 46 13.90 -15.87 -2.60
C GLY A 46 12.44 -16.06 -3.01
N LYS A 47 11.46 -15.64 -2.20
CA LYS A 47 10.04 -15.72 -2.56
C LYS A 47 9.68 -14.67 -3.59
N ILE A 48 8.98 -15.05 -4.64
CA ILE A 48 8.51 -14.13 -5.66
C ILE A 48 7.21 -13.47 -5.20
N VAL A 49 7.19 -12.13 -5.17
CA VAL A 49 5.98 -11.33 -4.94
C VAL A 49 5.22 -11.21 -6.24
N ARG A 50 3.93 -11.60 -6.24
CA ARG A 50 3.04 -11.52 -7.42
C ARG A 50 1.67 -10.97 -7.05
N PRO A 51 1.00 -10.27 -7.97
CA PRO A 51 -0.42 -9.97 -7.85
C PRO A 51 -1.22 -11.27 -7.73
N ARG A 52 -2.15 -11.33 -6.79
CA ARG A 52 -3.03 -12.48 -6.57
C ARG A 52 -4.44 -12.26 -7.06
N THR A 53 -4.77 -11.03 -7.41
CA THR A 53 -6.06 -10.61 -7.94
C THR A 53 -5.86 -9.71 -9.15
N VAL A 54 -6.89 -9.61 -9.98
CA VAL A 54 -6.88 -8.71 -11.16
C VAL A 54 -6.73 -7.25 -10.72
N GLY A 55 -7.39 -6.86 -9.61
CA GLY A 55 -7.23 -5.52 -9.05
C GLY A 55 -5.79 -5.24 -8.64
N GLN A 56 -5.11 -6.20 -7.98
CA GLN A 56 -3.70 -6.08 -7.65
C GLN A 56 -2.81 -5.97 -8.91
N LYS A 57 -3.13 -6.73 -9.97
CA LYS A 57 -2.39 -6.65 -11.24
C LYS A 57 -2.54 -5.27 -11.87
N LYS A 58 -3.77 -4.75 -11.97
CA LYS A 58 -4.04 -3.40 -12.50
C LYS A 58 -3.35 -2.31 -11.69
N TYR A 59 -3.30 -2.45 -10.36
CA TYR A 59 -2.59 -1.53 -9.49
C TYR A 59 -1.08 -1.53 -9.75
N VAL A 60 -0.47 -2.71 -9.83
CA VAL A 60 0.96 -2.85 -10.17
C VAL A 60 1.28 -2.25 -11.53
N ASP A 61 0.43 -2.49 -12.53
CA ASP A 61 0.61 -1.92 -13.86
C ASP A 61 0.41 -0.38 -13.85
N GLY A 62 -0.54 0.10 -13.06
CA GLY A 62 -0.70 1.54 -12.79
C GLY A 62 0.57 2.16 -12.23
N ILE A 63 1.22 1.52 -11.24
CA ILE A 63 2.47 2.00 -10.66
C ILE A 63 3.61 2.01 -11.70
N LYS A 64 3.67 1.03 -12.59
CA LYS A 64 4.68 1.01 -13.65
C LYS A 64 4.54 2.20 -14.60
N ASN A 65 3.32 2.52 -14.98
CA ASN A 65 3.02 3.38 -16.11
C ASN A 65 2.72 4.84 -15.75
N ASN A 66 2.64 5.19 -14.46
CA ASN A 66 2.30 6.55 -14.02
C ASN A 66 3.25 7.03 -12.93
N THR A 67 3.47 8.34 -12.87
CA THR A 67 4.33 8.98 -11.87
C THR A 67 3.68 9.03 -10.49
N ILE A 68 2.38 9.33 -10.41
CA ILE A 68 1.62 9.33 -9.16
C ILE A 68 0.51 8.28 -9.24
N VAL A 69 0.44 7.42 -8.23
CA VAL A 69 -0.60 6.38 -8.14
C VAL A 69 -1.27 6.41 -6.78
N MET A 70 -2.60 6.44 -6.80
CA MET A 70 -3.42 6.33 -5.58
C MET A 70 -4.08 4.95 -5.54
N GLY A 71 -3.69 4.10 -4.60
CA GLY A 71 -4.27 2.78 -4.35
C GLY A 71 -5.27 2.83 -3.19
N ILE A 72 -6.56 2.83 -3.50
CA ILE A 72 -7.64 3.07 -2.55
C ILE A 72 -8.50 1.82 -2.38
N GLY A 73 -8.81 1.44 -1.15
CA GLY A 73 -9.73 0.34 -0.88
C GLY A 73 -9.50 -0.34 0.46
N PRO A 74 -10.25 -1.43 0.73
CA PRO A 74 -10.30 -2.06 2.04
C PRO A 74 -8.94 -2.58 2.50
N ALA A 75 -8.80 -2.72 3.82
CA ALA A 75 -7.65 -3.37 4.41
C ALA A 75 -7.52 -4.83 3.93
N GLY A 76 -6.27 -5.28 3.74
CA GLY A 76 -5.98 -6.65 3.27
C GLY A 76 -5.99 -6.84 1.75
N THR A 77 -6.13 -5.79 0.95
CA THR A 77 -5.96 -5.83 -0.51
C THR A 77 -4.51 -5.77 -0.98
N GLY A 78 -3.55 -5.64 -0.05
CA GLY A 78 -2.12 -5.64 -0.35
C GLY A 78 -1.57 -4.32 -0.91
N LYS A 79 -2.31 -3.22 -0.80
CA LYS A 79 -1.91 -1.88 -1.32
C LYS A 79 -0.49 -1.50 -0.94
N THR A 80 -0.24 -1.40 0.34
CA THR A 80 1.06 -0.97 0.90
C THR A 80 2.16 -1.99 0.60
N TYR A 81 1.87 -3.29 0.76
CA TYR A 81 2.83 -4.35 0.48
C TYR A 81 3.29 -4.36 -0.99
N LEU A 82 2.36 -4.23 -1.94
CA LEU A 82 2.69 -4.17 -3.37
C LEU A 82 3.42 -2.87 -3.73
N ALA A 83 3.08 -1.74 -3.12
CA ALA A 83 3.81 -0.48 -3.28
C ALA A 83 5.27 -0.62 -2.82
N VAL A 84 5.51 -1.24 -1.65
CA VAL A 84 6.87 -1.51 -1.14
C VAL A 84 7.62 -2.50 -2.05
N ALA A 85 6.95 -3.53 -2.57
CA ALA A 85 7.57 -4.46 -3.52
C ALA A 85 7.98 -3.76 -4.83
N MET A 86 7.15 -2.83 -5.33
CA MET A 86 7.46 -2.01 -6.50
C MET A 86 8.62 -1.04 -6.23
N ALA A 87 8.66 -0.43 -5.04
CA ALA A 87 9.78 0.42 -4.62
C ALA A 87 11.10 -0.37 -4.55
N ALA A 88 11.06 -1.57 -3.97
CA ALA A 88 12.22 -2.45 -3.90
C ALA A 88 12.69 -2.88 -5.31
N LYS A 89 11.75 -3.15 -6.23
CA LYS A 89 12.08 -3.44 -7.63
C LYS A 89 12.77 -2.26 -8.30
N ALA A 90 12.18 -1.07 -8.24
CA ALA A 90 12.73 0.14 -8.84
C ALA A 90 14.12 0.48 -8.28
N PHE A 91 14.31 0.32 -6.97
CA PHE A 91 15.60 0.51 -6.33
C PHE A 91 16.66 -0.51 -6.78
N LYS A 92 16.32 -1.81 -6.83
CA LYS A 92 17.21 -2.87 -7.32
C LYS A 92 17.55 -2.72 -8.81
N ALA A 93 16.67 -2.12 -9.59
CA ALA A 93 16.87 -1.81 -11.00
C ALA A 93 17.59 -0.47 -11.24
N HIS A 94 17.98 0.25 -10.18
CA HIS A 94 18.60 1.59 -10.24
C HIS A 94 17.74 2.66 -10.96
N GLU A 95 16.42 2.45 -10.98
CA GLU A 95 15.47 3.45 -11.49
C GLU A 95 15.29 4.61 -10.49
N VAL A 96 15.52 4.35 -9.21
CA VAL A 96 15.53 5.33 -8.12
C VAL A 96 16.72 5.11 -7.19
N ASN A 97 17.14 6.18 -6.51
CA ASN A 97 18.27 6.15 -5.59
C ASN A 97 17.86 6.03 -4.12
N LYS A 98 16.59 6.32 -3.82
CA LYS A 98 16.02 6.31 -2.45
C LYS A 98 14.63 5.72 -2.43
N ILE A 99 14.28 5.18 -1.26
CA ILE A 99 12.91 4.79 -0.90
C ILE A 99 12.51 5.59 0.32
N ILE A 100 11.40 6.32 0.23
CA ILE A 100 10.87 7.14 1.32
C ILE A 100 9.47 6.66 1.65
N LEU A 101 9.27 6.19 2.87
CA LEU A 101 7.98 5.76 3.39
C LEU A 101 7.52 6.72 4.46
N THR A 102 6.30 7.19 4.32
CA THR A 102 5.72 8.13 5.28
C THR A 102 4.28 7.78 5.61
N ARG A 103 3.87 8.16 6.79
CA ARG A 103 2.52 7.97 7.32
C ARG A 103 2.08 9.21 8.08
N PRO A 104 0.82 9.64 8.00
CA PRO A 104 0.33 10.68 8.88
C PRO A 104 0.38 10.17 10.33
N ALA A 105 0.88 11.00 11.23
CA ALA A 105 0.78 10.72 12.64
C ALA A 105 -0.66 11.03 13.08
N VAL A 106 -1.47 10.01 13.27
CA VAL A 106 -2.84 10.14 13.81
C VAL A 106 -2.83 9.57 15.22
N GLU A 107 -3.39 10.33 16.14
CA GLU A 107 -3.68 9.85 17.48
C GLU A 107 -4.93 8.95 17.42
N ALA A 108 -4.75 7.66 17.11
CA ALA A 108 -5.84 6.68 17.19
C ALA A 108 -6.19 6.42 18.66
N GLY A 109 -7.01 7.29 19.26
CA GLY A 109 -7.55 7.12 20.62
C GLY A 109 -6.57 7.32 21.78
N GLU A 110 -5.28 7.18 21.58
CA GLU A 110 -4.23 7.46 22.56
C GLU A 110 -3.46 8.71 22.13
N LYS A 111 -3.52 9.76 22.96
CA LYS A 111 -2.77 10.98 22.69
C LYS A 111 -1.28 10.67 22.72
N LEU A 112 -0.56 10.91 21.62
CA LEU A 112 0.90 10.77 21.51
C LEU A 112 1.65 11.41 22.70
N GLY A 113 1.05 12.38 23.36
CA GLY A 113 1.58 13.03 24.56
C GLY A 113 1.76 12.11 25.78
N PHE A 114 1.08 10.96 25.87
CA PHE A 114 1.16 10.04 27.00
C PHE A 114 2.21 8.93 26.85
N LEU A 115 2.78 8.73 25.66
CA LEU A 115 3.86 7.76 25.48
C LEU A 115 5.19 8.35 25.97
N PRO A 116 6.00 7.59 26.74
CA PRO A 116 7.34 8.01 27.12
C PRO A 116 8.28 7.98 25.89
N GLY A 117 9.32 8.82 25.92
CA GLY A 117 10.31 8.91 24.85
C GLY A 117 10.19 10.17 24.00
N ASP A 118 11.09 10.32 23.04
CA ASP A 118 11.05 11.41 22.09
C ASP A 118 9.95 11.21 21.02
N LEU A 119 9.79 12.18 20.12
CA LEU A 119 8.74 12.12 19.10
C LEU A 119 8.92 10.91 18.17
N GLN A 120 10.16 10.51 17.93
CA GLN A 120 10.48 9.40 17.05
C GLN A 120 10.10 8.06 17.69
N ASP A 121 10.40 7.87 18.97
CA ASP A 121 10.00 6.69 19.75
C ASP A 121 8.47 6.52 19.79
N LYS A 122 7.75 7.62 19.86
CA LYS A 122 6.27 7.63 19.92
C LYS A 122 5.61 7.27 18.57
N VAL A 123 6.27 7.58 17.46
CA VAL A 123 5.72 7.32 16.10
C VAL A 123 6.17 5.96 15.57
N ASP A 124 7.26 5.41 16.07
CA ASP A 124 7.87 4.16 15.59
C ASP A 124 6.88 2.96 15.57
N PRO A 125 6.03 2.73 16.58
CA PRO A 125 5.03 1.66 16.55
C PRO A 125 4.06 1.75 15.35
N TYR A 126 3.71 2.95 14.93
CA TYR A 126 2.81 3.17 13.78
C TYR A 126 3.48 2.93 12.44
N LEU A 127 4.81 3.00 12.39
CA LEU A 127 5.61 2.75 11.18
C LEU A 127 6.01 1.27 11.03
N ARG A 128 5.79 0.45 12.07
CA ARG A 128 6.22 -0.95 12.11
C ARG A 128 5.75 -1.80 10.91
N PRO A 129 4.51 -1.70 10.43
CA PRO A 129 4.09 -2.45 9.25
C PRO A 129 4.90 -2.11 7.97
N LEU A 130 5.42 -0.88 7.89
CA LEU A 130 6.28 -0.45 6.78
C LEU A 130 7.68 -1.07 6.90
N TYR A 131 8.21 -1.12 8.12
CA TYR A 131 9.47 -1.81 8.40
C TYR A 131 9.39 -3.30 8.06
N ASP A 132 8.31 -3.98 8.47
CA ASP A 132 8.12 -5.41 8.21
C ASP A 132 8.13 -5.72 6.70
N ALA A 133 7.45 -4.90 5.90
CA ALA A 133 7.43 -5.05 4.45
C ALA A 133 8.83 -4.83 3.83
N LEU A 134 9.57 -3.81 4.29
CA LEU A 134 10.94 -3.55 3.83
C LEU A 134 11.90 -4.67 4.23
N PHE A 135 11.77 -5.21 5.46
CA PHE A 135 12.54 -6.36 5.92
C PHE A 135 12.33 -7.57 5.03
N GLU A 136 11.08 -7.88 4.64
CA GLU A 136 10.80 -8.99 3.72
C GLU A 136 11.50 -8.79 2.36
N MET A 137 11.56 -7.55 1.85
CA MET A 137 12.15 -7.25 0.53
C MET A 137 13.67 -7.24 0.51
N PHE A 138 14.32 -6.76 1.57
CA PHE A 138 15.76 -6.51 1.59
C PHE A 138 16.54 -7.44 2.53
N GLY A 139 15.89 -8.06 3.51
CA GLY A 139 16.52 -8.77 4.64
C GLY A 139 17.08 -7.79 5.68
N ALA A 140 17.36 -8.31 6.88
CA ALA A 140 17.76 -7.49 8.03
C ALA A 140 19.03 -6.68 7.77
N ASP A 141 20.09 -7.32 7.28
CA ASP A 141 21.41 -6.71 7.11
C ASP A 141 21.39 -5.56 6.09
N ASN A 142 20.77 -5.80 4.92
CA ASN A 142 20.67 -4.77 3.89
C ASN A 142 19.74 -3.64 4.31
N PHE A 143 18.62 -3.95 4.97
CA PHE A 143 17.71 -2.96 5.46
C PHE A 143 18.39 -2.01 6.46
N SER A 144 19.07 -2.53 7.49
CA SER A 144 19.80 -1.74 8.46
C SER A 144 20.85 -0.85 7.80
N LYS A 145 21.65 -1.42 6.88
CA LYS A 145 22.65 -0.70 6.12
C LYS A 145 22.06 0.43 5.26
N TYR A 146 20.89 0.21 4.64
CA TYR A 146 20.24 1.23 3.82
C TYR A 146 19.60 2.34 4.67
N MET A 147 19.08 2.01 5.85
CA MET A 147 18.60 2.99 6.82
C MET A 147 19.74 3.90 7.33
N GLU A 148 20.86 3.30 7.76
CA GLU A 148 22.04 4.03 8.21
C GLU A 148 22.60 4.99 7.16
N LYS A 149 22.56 4.59 5.89
CA LYS A 149 23.02 5.42 4.76
C LYS A 149 21.99 6.45 4.29
N GLY A 150 20.78 6.48 4.89
CA GLY A 150 19.68 7.33 4.44
C GLY A 150 19.18 7.02 3.01
N ILE A 151 19.42 5.80 2.52
CA ILE A 151 18.89 5.29 1.25
C ILE A 151 17.44 4.89 1.42
N ILE A 152 17.11 4.25 2.54
CA ILE A 152 15.73 4.01 2.98
C ILE A 152 15.45 4.96 4.11
N GLU A 153 14.35 5.68 4.03
CA GLU A 153 13.86 6.60 5.05
C GLU A 153 12.41 6.24 5.40
N VAL A 154 12.14 6.06 6.68
CA VAL A 154 10.77 5.88 7.20
C VAL A 154 10.53 6.96 8.23
N ALA A 155 9.60 7.87 7.94
CA ALA A 155 9.40 9.07 8.74
C ALA A 155 7.94 9.54 8.76
N PRO A 156 7.51 10.28 9.79
CA PRO A 156 6.22 10.92 9.83
C PRO A 156 6.03 11.91 8.67
N LEU A 157 4.80 12.03 8.17
CA LEU A 157 4.46 12.93 7.06
C LEU A 157 4.92 14.38 7.28
N ALA A 158 4.89 14.85 8.52
CA ALA A 158 5.31 16.21 8.86
C ALA A 158 6.78 16.51 8.46
N TYR A 159 7.64 15.48 8.41
CA TYR A 159 9.06 15.62 8.06
C TYR A 159 9.29 15.80 6.55
N MET A 160 8.25 15.69 5.74
CA MET A 160 8.32 15.94 4.29
C MET A 160 8.22 17.44 3.95
N ARG A 161 7.81 18.27 4.90
CA ARG A 161 7.61 19.72 4.67
C ARG A 161 8.92 20.39 4.27
N GLY A 162 8.86 21.23 3.22
CA GLY A 162 10.00 22.03 2.74
C GLY A 162 11.06 21.25 1.96
N ARG A 163 10.81 19.97 1.69
CA ARG A 163 11.74 19.12 0.94
C ARG A 163 11.33 19.06 -0.54
N THR A 164 12.28 18.73 -1.39
CA THR A 164 12.06 18.23 -2.75
C THR A 164 12.65 16.82 -2.80
N LEU A 165 11.84 15.83 -3.17
CA LEU A 165 12.22 14.42 -3.12
C LEU A 165 12.55 13.96 -4.53
N GLU A 166 13.83 14.05 -4.90
CA GLU A 166 14.34 13.70 -6.22
C GLU A 166 14.90 12.28 -6.25
N GLY A 167 14.82 11.60 -7.41
CA GLY A 167 15.35 10.28 -7.64
C GLY A 167 14.81 9.23 -6.66
N SER A 168 13.57 9.39 -6.23
CA SER A 168 13.03 8.67 -5.09
C SER A 168 11.74 7.92 -5.42
N PHE A 169 11.56 6.73 -4.82
CA PHE A 169 10.26 6.08 -4.74
C PHE A 169 9.63 6.41 -3.40
N ILE A 170 8.53 7.14 -3.43
CA ILE A 170 7.91 7.73 -2.24
C ILE A 170 6.56 7.07 -2.00
N ILE A 171 6.32 6.60 -0.77
CA ILE A 171 5.05 5.97 -0.39
C ILE A 171 4.44 6.75 0.78
N LEU A 172 3.20 7.22 0.59
CA LEU A 172 2.35 7.72 1.67
C LEU A 172 1.31 6.65 2.01
N ASP A 173 1.42 6.05 3.18
CA ASP A 173 0.48 5.05 3.67
C ASP A 173 -0.54 5.68 4.63
N GLU A 174 -1.75 5.07 4.73
CA GLU A 174 -2.89 5.55 5.53
C GLU A 174 -3.29 7.00 5.22
N ALA A 175 -3.23 7.38 3.94
CA ALA A 175 -3.44 8.74 3.49
C ALA A 175 -4.87 9.27 3.74
N GLN A 176 -5.87 8.41 4.02
CA GLN A 176 -7.21 8.85 4.43
C GLN A 176 -7.17 9.69 5.71
N ASN A 177 -6.11 9.52 6.51
CA ASN A 177 -5.90 10.25 7.76
C ASN A 177 -5.08 11.56 7.57
N THR A 178 -4.98 12.06 6.35
CA THR A 178 -4.41 13.38 6.05
C THR A 178 -5.50 14.44 5.94
N THR A 179 -5.17 15.68 6.31
CA THR A 179 -5.98 16.84 5.93
C THR A 179 -5.68 17.27 4.49
N SER A 180 -6.53 18.14 3.92
CA SER A 180 -6.33 18.70 2.56
C SER A 180 -4.98 19.42 2.41
N GLU A 181 -4.55 20.17 3.44
CA GLU A 181 -3.27 20.85 3.45
C GLU A 181 -2.09 19.86 3.49
N GLN A 182 -2.22 18.79 4.28
CA GLN A 182 -1.18 17.77 4.42
C GLN A 182 -0.96 16.99 3.13
N ILE A 183 -2.03 16.52 2.48
CA ILE A 183 -1.88 15.77 1.23
C ILE A 183 -1.38 16.67 0.09
N LYS A 184 -1.86 17.91 0.01
CA LYS A 184 -1.35 18.89 -0.95
C LYS A 184 0.13 19.20 -0.69
N MET A 185 0.51 19.42 0.57
CA MET A 185 1.89 19.61 0.97
C MET A 185 2.75 18.41 0.50
N PHE A 186 2.30 17.18 0.71
CA PHE A 186 3.03 15.98 0.33
C PHE A 186 3.17 15.83 -1.19
N LEU A 187 2.09 15.94 -1.95
CA LEU A 187 2.10 15.79 -3.40
C LEU A 187 3.03 16.79 -4.09
N THR A 188 3.16 17.99 -3.52
CA THR A 188 4.08 19.03 -4.02
C THR A 188 5.54 18.82 -3.63
N ARG A 189 5.89 17.69 -3.00
CA ARG A 189 7.29 17.27 -2.72
C ARG A 189 7.91 16.48 -3.85
N LEU A 190 7.11 16.05 -4.84
CA LEU A 190 7.61 15.29 -5.99
C LEU A 190 8.74 16.07 -6.70
N GLY A 191 9.88 15.44 -6.78
CA GLY A 191 11.05 15.92 -7.53
C GLY A 191 11.24 15.16 -8.84
N ASN A 192 12.25 15.52 -9.59
CA ASN A 192 12.59 14.85 -10.84
C ASN A 192 12.98 13.38 -10.60
N ASP A 193 12.73 12.53 -11.59
CA ASP A 193 13.06 11.10 -11.57
C ASP A 193 12.50 10.36 -10.35
N SER A 194 11.32 10.79 -9.89
CA SER A 194 10.67 10.25 -8.71
C SER A 194 9.29 9.70 -9.04
N LYS A 195 8.84 8.78 -8.20
CA LYS A 195 7.52 8.16 -8.27
C LYS A 195 6.85 8.23 -6.90
N MET A 196 5.55 8.56 -6.87
CA MET A 196 4.75 8.59 -5.66
C MET A 196 3.65 7.55 -5.70
N VAL A 197 3.50 6.80 -4.61
CA VAL A 197 2.37 5.91 -4.39
C VAL A 197 1.67 6.30 -3.09
N ILE A 198 0.38 6.57 -3.19
CA ILE A 198 -0.46 6.94 -2.06
C ILE A 198 -1.43 5.78 -1.80
N THR A 199 -1.44 5.25 -0.58
CA THR A 199 -2.35 4.18 -0.18
C THR A 199 -3.31 4.65 0.91
N GLY A 200 -4.55 4.16 0.86
CA GLY A 200 -5.53 4.52 1.87
C GLY A 200 -6.82 3.70 1.80
N ASP A 201 -7.57 3.78 2.90
CA ASP A 201 -8.91 3.18 3.03
C ASP A 201 -9.90 4.26 3.48
N VAL A 202 -10.72 4.73 2.57
CA VAL A 202 -11.70 5.80 2.83
C VAL A 202 -12.82 5.40 3.81
N THR A 203 -12.89 4.13 4.19
CA THR A 203 -13.84 3.62 5.20
C THR A 203 -13.25 3.65 6.62
N GLN A 204 -11.92 3.85 6.76
CA GLN A 204 -11.20 3.84 8.03
C GLN A 204 -10.55 5.21 8.29
N ILE A 205 -11.39 6.24 8.43
CA ILE A 205 -10.93 7.61 8.69
C ILE A 205 -10.93 7.84 10.20
N ASP A 206 -9.74 8.07 10.76
CA ASP A 206 -9.53 8.32 12.20
C ASP A 206 -9.30 9.84 12.50
N LEU A 207 -9.62 10.70 11.54
CA LEU A 207 -9.53 12.15 11.73
C LEU A 207 -10.64 12.62 12.70
N PRO A 208 -10.41 13.69 13.47
CA PRO A 208 -11.47 14.35 14.24
C PRO A 208 -12.65 14.77 13.36
N ASP A 209 -13.88 14.69 13.88
CA ASP A 209 -15.12 15.00 13.15
C ASP A 209 -15.13 16.38 12.46
N SER A 210 -14.33 17.32 12.96
CA SER A 210 -14.18 18.67 12.39
C SER A 210 -13.30 18.71 11.12
N LYS A 211 -12.67 17.60 10.73
CA LYS A 211 -11.73 17.55 9.59
C LYS A 211 -12.19 16.55 8.54
N SER A 212 -12.18 16.96 7.30
CA SER A 212 -12.42 16.07 6.16
C SER A 212 -11.12 15.40 5.69
N SER A 213 -11.22 14.19 5.17
CA SER A 213 -10.08 13.48 4.60
C SER A 213 -9.57 14.18 3.33
N GLY A 214 -8.31 14.59 3.36
CA GLY A 214 -7.62 15.16 2.22
C GLY A 214 -7.47 14.17 1.06
N LEU A 215 -7.38 12.87 1.34
CA LEU A 215 -7.34 11.84 0.30
C LEU A 215 -8.61 11.86 -0.56
N ILE A 216 -9.78 11.98 0.07
CA ILE A 216 -11.07 12.05 -0.65
C ILE A 216 -11.13 13.30 -1.54
N GLU A 217 -10.63 14.42 -1.06
CA GLU A 217 -10.54 15.64 -1.85
C GLU A 217 -9.55 15.50 -3.01
N ALA A 218 -8.33 15.00 -2.74
CA ALA A 218 -7.32 14.78 -3.76
C ALA A 218 -7.81 13.87 -4.89
N MET A 219 -8.54 12.78 -4.57
CA MET A 219 -9.15 11.91 -5.56
C MET A 219 -10.15 12.62 -6.49
N LYS A 220 -10.85 13.64 -6.00
CA LYS A 220 -11.78 14.43 -6.80
C LYS A 220 -11.05 15.46 -7.67
N VAL A 221 -10.13 16.19 -7.06
CA VAL A 221 -9.40 17.30 -7.69
C VAL A 221 -8.44 16.79 -8.78
N LEU A 222 -7.76 15.68 -8.53
CA LEU A 222 -6.69 15.16 -9.40
C LEU A 222 -7.17 14.12 -10.42
N ARG A 223 -8.47 13.85 -10.49
CA ARG A 223 -9.04 12.79 -11.35
C ARG A 223 -8.69 12.91 -12.83
N ASN A 224 -8.53 14.13 -13.32
CA ASN A 224 -8.28 14.42 -14.74
C ASN A 224 -6.88 15.03 -14.97
N VAL A 225 -5.95 14.83 -14.03
CA VAL A 225 -4.55 15.24 -14.20
C VAL A 225 -3.80 14.11 -14.85
N ASP A 226 -3.14 14.38 -15.97
CA ASP A 226 -2.34 13.40 -16.68
C ASP A 226 -1.22 12.84 -15.80
N ASP A 227 -0.86 11.57 -16.01
CA ASP A 227 0.17 10.86 -15.27
C ASP A 227 -0.14 10.64 -13.77
N ILE A 228 -1.42 10.83 -13.38
CA ILE A 228 -1.97 10.43 -12.08
C ILE A 228 -2.99 9.32 -12.28
N TYR A 229 -2.73 8.15 -11.69
CA TYR A 229 -3.62 6.99 -11.76
C TYR A 229 -4.28 6.72 -10.42
N ILE A 230 -5.63 6.66 -10.40
CA ILE A 230 -6.41 6.34 -9.21
C ILE A 230 -6.99 4.94 -9.36
N HIS A 231 -6.45 3.98 -8.61
CA HIS A 231 -6.92 2.61 -8.57
C HIS A 231 -7.82 2.37 -7.36
N LYS A 232 -9.00 1.78 -7.60
CA LYS A 232 -9.92 1.40 -6.54
C LYS A 232 -9.98 -0.12 -6.42
N PHE A 233 -9.53 -0.61 -5.30
CA PHE A 233 -9.72 -2.01 -4.89
C PHE A 233 -11.14 -2.22 -4.36
N ASN A 234 -11.61 -3.45 -4.45
CA ASN A 234 -12.89 -3.88 -3.91
C ASN A 234 -12.71 -5.10 -2.99
N GLU A 235 -13.80 -5.58 -2.42
CA GLU A 235 -13.78 -6.72 -1.50
C GLU A 235 -13.24 -8.02 -2.12
N LYS A 236 -13.37 -8.20 -3.45
CA LYS A 236 -12.83 -9.38 -4.16
C LYS A 236 -11.29 -9.38 -4.17
N ASP A 237 -10.67 -8.21 -3.99
CA ASP A 237 -9.23 -8.06 -3.93
C ASP A 237 -8.65 -8.34 -2.53
N VAL A 238 -9.50 -8.61 -1.52
CA VAL A 238 -9.05 -8.89 -0.15
C VAL A 238 -8.38 -10.25 -0.08
N VAL A 239 -7.08 -10.25 0.21
CA VAL A 239 -6.21 -11.44 0.33
C VAL A 239 -5.93 -11.67 1.81
N ARG A 240 -6.89 -12.25 2.53
CA ARG A 240 -6.79 -12.56 3.96
C ARG A 240 -7.11 -14.02 4.24
N HIS A 241 -6.64 -14.52 5.38
CA HIS A 241 -7.05 -15.82 5.88
C HIS A 241 -8.57 -15.86 6.03
N LYS A 242 -9.21 -16.98 5.61
CA LYS A 242 -10.68 -17.11 5.61
C LYS A 242 -11.29 -16.79 6.97
N LEU A 243 -10.71 -17.32 8.05
CA LEU A 243 -11.20 -17.06 9.41
C LEU A 243 -11.18 -15.56 9.76
N VAL A 244 -10.17 -14.80 9.30
CA VAL A 244 -10.12 -13.34 9.53
C VAL A 244 -11.25 -12.63 8.78
N GLN A 245 -11.55 -13.07 7.56
CA GLN A 245 -12.70 -12.53 6.80
C GLN A 245 -14.02 -12.84 7.52
N ASP A 246 -14.17 -14.05 8.02
CA ASP A 246 -15.39 -14.49 8.76
C ASP A 246 -15.55 -13.70 10.08
N ILE A 247 -14.45 -13.42 10.80
CA ILE A 247 -14.43 -12.58 12.00
C ILE A 247 -14.92 -11.16 11.66
N VAL A 248 -14.34 -10.52 10.63
CA VAL A 248 -14.72 -9.16 10.22
C VAL A 248 -16.22 -9.10 9.90
N LYS A 249 -16.73 -10.01 9.09
CA LYS A 249 -18.15 -10.08 8.74
C LYS A 249 -19.05 -10.27 9.96
N ALA A 250 -18.63 -11.07 10.93
CA ALA A 250 -19.41 -11.28 12.16
C ALA A 250 -19.53 -9.98 12.98
N TYR A 251 -18.43 -9.22 13.12
CA TYR A 251 -18.44 -7.92 13.80
C TYR A 251 -19.26 -6.86 13.04
N GLU A 252 -19.16 -6.81 11.73
CA GLU A 252 -19.96 -5.89 10.89
C GLU A 252 -21.46 -6.18 11.06
N LYS A 253 -21.85 -7.45 11.02
CA LYS A 253 -23.23 -7.86 11.24
C LYS A 253 -23.73 -7.42 12.62
N TYR A 254 -22.98 -7.70 13.67
CA TYR A 254 -23.31 -7.31 15.04
C TYR A 254 -23.46 -5.79 15.20
N ASN A 255 -22.56 -5.00 14.62
CA ASN A 255 -22.61 -3.54 14.70
C ASN A 255 -23.83 -2.96 13.94
N ASN A 256 -24.18 -3.55 12.79
CA ASN A 256 -25.37 -3.15 12.03
C ASN A 256 -26.68 -3.48 12.75
N GLU A 257 -26.73 -4.58 13.49
CA GLU A 257 -27.90 -4.94 14.33
C GLU A 257 -28.08 -3.99 15.51
N ARG A 258 -27.00 -3.42 16.08
CA ARG A 258 -27.05 -2.44 17.18
C ARG A 258 -27.41 -1.02 16.75
N ARG A 259 -27.27 -0.71 15.46
CA ARG A 259 -27.63 0.61 14.90
C ARG A 259 -29.07 0.72 14.43
N LYS A 260 -29.80 -0.39 14.42
CA LYS A 260 -31.25 -0.48 14.22
C LYS A 260 -31.99 -0.48 15.56
#